data_bb3e017dcbc3377f710a2d1e8ddb2b1a
#
_entry.id   bb3e017dcbc3377f710a2d1e8ddb2b1a
#
_cell.length_a   1.000
_cell.length_b   1.000
_cell.length_c   1.000
_cell.angle_alpha   90.00
_cell.angle_beta   90.00
_cell.angle_gamma   90.00
#
_symmetry.space_group_name_H-M   'P 1'
#
loop_
_entity.id
_entity.type
_entity.pdbx_description
1 polymer ?
#
loop_
_entity_poly.entity_id
_entity_poly.type
_entity_poly.pdbx_seq_one_letter_code
_entity_poly.pdbx_strand_id
1 'polypeptide(L)'
;LVQEAENLAWMTGLVPMPFEEWVLRYPRGPADILRTARSEYEQMGVNPNRVHLVKNFIKVETTIRNTDPRNISPTDQGLMVLLGPVIAAIDKAAHECPYMVKGLSPEQRDQKLSRLLEFDAFADIDFDRLDKSIDEMLQRVVEIGHMRHAYSEHADCGLFVEWLEFCLTSQGINDLGVKYVIHGQRRSGDNHTSTFNAGVCRFAVWMCFRHIPAEDWWTFHEGDDILIGYRSKWRDQIEVNLTYISLLGLSIKLTFVNSFEQLSFCGRYLYEDRGVVCSYADPYRTLAKIHTSVTPGDTMILMLAKAFSYAHTDRSTPIIGVFAQVVRNRLLQEVNPSRLNRVLSKN
;
A
#
# COMPACT_ATOMS: atom_id res chain seq x y z
N LEU A 1 -2.88 24.87 2.37
CA LEU A 1 -2.82 23.46 1.93
C LEU A 1 -1.49 22.79 2.32
N VAL A 2 -0.33 23.38 1.94
CA VAL A 2 0.99 22.81 2.28
C VAL A 2 1.14 22.65 3.79
N GLN A 3 0.86 23.73 4.56
CA GLN A 3 0.94 23.66 6.03
C GLN A 3 -0.01 22.61 6.64
N GLU A 4 -1.18 22.41 6.04
CA GLU A 4 -2.13 21.39 6.50
C GLU A 4 -1.65 19.97 6.18
N ALA A 5 -1.05 19.76 5.01
CA ALA A 5 -0.44 18.48 4.67
C ALA A 5 0.74 18.13 5.59
N GLU A 6 1.59 19.11 5.92
CA GLU A 6 2.67 18.96 6.88
C GLU A 6 2.14 18.62 8.28
N ASN A 7 1.07 19.27 8.73
CA ASN A 7 0.43 18.97 10.02
C ASN A 7 -0.18 17.56 10.10
N LEU A 8 -0.52 16.97 8.95
CA LEU A 8 -1.00 15.59 8.86
C LEU A 8 0.12 14.55 8.75
N ALA A 9 1.36 14.99 8.52
CA ALA A 9 2.50 14.09 8.55
C ALA A 9 2.67 13.49 9.95
N TRP A 10 2.65 12.17 10.04
CA TRP A 10 2.57 11.42 11.31
C TRP A 10 3.94 11.13 11.93
N MET A 11 5.00 11.62 11.34
CA MET A 11 6.36 11.33 11.78
C MET A 11 7.31 12.50 11.55
N THR A 12 8.27 12.63 12.42
CA THR A 12 9.36 13.64 12.35
C THR A 12 10.67 13.01 12.75
N GLY A 13 11.79 13.69 12.43
CA GLY A 13 13.11 13.29 12.88
C GLY A 13 13.58 11.94 12.32
N LEU A 14 13.09 11.56 11.13
CA LEU A 14 13.48 10.29 10.52
C LEU A 14 14.93 10.33 10.01
N VAL A 15 15.54 9.16 10.04
CA VAL A 15 16.84 8.88 9.41
C VAL A 15 16.63 7.77 8.37
N PRO A 16 17.17 7.91 7.16
CA PRO A 16 17.07 6.86 6.16
C PRO A 16 17.55 5.51 6.69
N MET A 17 16.86 4.44 6.28
CA MET A 17 17.29 3.08 6.59
C MET A 17 18.69 2.84 6.03
N PRO A 18 19.61 2.16 6.75
CA PRO A 18 20.91 1.78 6.18
C PRO A 18 20.71 0.99 4.88
N PHE A 19 21.49 1.31 3.84
CA PHE A 19 21.31 0.71 2.50
C PHE A 19 21.37 -0.82 2.53
N GLU A 20 22.30 -1.41 3.28
CA GLU A 20 22.40 -2.88 3.38
C GLU A 20 21.22 -3.50 4.12
N GLU A 21 20.63 -2.84 5.13
CA GLU A 21 19.39 -3.28 5.76
C GLU A 21 18.21 -3.23 4.77
N TRP A 22 18.12 -2.15 4.01
CA TRP A 22 17.06 -1.98 3.01
C TRP A 22 17.15 -3.02 1.90
N VAL A 23 18.35 -3.29 1.36
CA VAL A 23 18.53 -4.20 0.24
C VAL A 23 18.30 -5.67 0.61
N LEU A 24 18.47 -6.05 1.89
CA LEU A 24 18.15 -7.40 2.38
C LEU A 24 16.66 -7.75 2.31
N ARG A 25 15.78 -6.76 2.11
CA ARG A 25 14.34 -6.97 1.85
C ARG A 25 14.07 -7.63 0.49
N TYR A 26 15.04 -7.66 -0.39
CA TYR A 26 14.93 -8.23 -1.74
C TYR A 26 15.59 -9.60 -1.82
N PRO A 27 15.07 -10.51 -2.69
CA PRO A 27 15.77 -11.74 -3.01
C PRO A 27 17.19 -11.46 -3.55
N ARG A 28 18.11 -12.43 -3.37
CA ARG A 28 19.54 -12.26 -3.68
C ARG A 28 19.82 -11.65 -5.06
N GLY A 29 19.19 -12.16 -6.14
CA GLY A 29 19.46 -11.64 -7.49
C GLY A 29 19.10 -10.15 -7.65
N PRO A 30 17.85 -9.73 -7.33
CA PRO A 30 17.49 -8.32 -7.28
C PRO A 30 18.36 -7.49 -6.33
N ALA A 31 18.72 -8.01 -5.16
CA ALA A 31 19.62 -7.32 -4.21
C ALA A 31 20.99 -7.04 -4.81
N ASP A 32 21.58 -8.00 -5.53
CA ASP A 32 22.90 -7.82 -6.19
C ASP A 32 22.82 -6.76 -7.30
N ILE A 33 21.72 -6.69 -8.04
CA ILE A 33 21.47 -5.63 -9.04
C ILE A 33 21.42 -4.25 -8.38
N LEU A 34 20.70 -4.14 -7.24
CA LEU A 34 20.61 -2.88 -6.52
C LEU A 34 21.95 -2.44 -5.92
N ARG A 35 22.78 -3.36 -5.43
CA ARG A 35 24.15 -3.05 -4.98
C ARG A 35 25.03 -2.53 -6.12
N THR A 36 24.93 -3.16 -7.30
CA THR A 36 25.65 -2.68 -8.50
C THR A 36 25.19 -1.26 -8.88
N ALA A 37 23.88 -1.02 -8.93
CA ALA A 37 23.33 0.30 -9.24
C ALA A 37 23.77 1.37 -8.20
N ARG A 38 23.85 1.01 -6.93
CA ARG A 38 24.35 1.87 -5.86
C ARG A 38 25.82 2.24 -6.06
N SER A 39 26.66 1.25 -6.37
CA SER A 39 28.10 1.46 -6.64
C SER A 39 28.32 2.34 -7.88
N GLU A 40 27.56 2.11 -8.95
CA GLU A 40 27.61 2.96 -10.16
C GLU A 40 27.21 4.40 -9.83
N TYR A 41 26.19 4.58 -9.00
CA TYR A 41 25.77 5.92 -8.58
C TYR A 41 26.84 6.65 -7.75
N GLU A 42 27.45 5.96 -6.80
CA GLU A 42 28.53 6.53 -5.96
C GLU A 42 29.75 6.95 -6.78
N GLN A 43 30.02 6.25 -7.88
CA GLN A 43 31.15 6.58 -8.78
C GLN A 43 30.83 7.69 -9.78
N MET A 44 29.64 7.74 -10.32
CA MET A 44 29.28 8.61 -11.46
C MET A 44 28.32 9.76 -11.10
N GLY A 45 27.75 9.75 -9.90
CA GLY A 45 26.72 10.69 -9.49
C GLY A 45 25.35 10.40 -10.13
N VAL A 46 24.35 11.22 -9.79
CA VAL A 46 23.01 11.14 -10.41
C VAL A 46 23.10 11.63 -11.86
N ASN A 47 22.67 10.77 -12.80
CA ASN A 47 22.38 11.22 -14.15
C ASN A 47 20.86 11.48 -14.25
N PRO A 48 20.40 12.75 -14.28
CA PRO A 48 18.98 13.07 -14.34
C PRO A 48 18.27 12.43 -15.54
N ASN A 49 18.94 12.31 -16.68
CA ASN A 49 18.38 11.71 -17.88
C ASN A 49 18.18 10.20 -17.75
N ARG A 50 18.95 9.52 -16.88
CA ARG A 50 18.82 8.08 -16.64
C ARG A 50 17.77 7.78 -15.58
N VAL A 51 17.63 8.60 -14.55
CA VAL A 51 16.67 8.40 -13.45
C VAL A 51 15.22 8.61 -13.88
N HIS A 52 14.98 9.21 -15.05
CA HIS A 52 13.64 9.44 -15.58
C HIS A 52 13.14 8.33 -16.51
N LEU A 53 13.98 7.36 -16.88
CA LEU A 53 13.59 6.31 -17.81
C LEU A 53 12.86 5.17 -17.08
N VAL A 54 11.58 5.04 -17.35
CA VAL A 54 10.69 4.00 -16.79
C VAL A 54 10.44 2.91 -17.81
N LYS A 55 10.73 1.65 -17.48
CA LYS A 55 10.34 0.49 -18.26
C LYS A 55 9.06 -0.10 -17.68
N ASN A 56 7.94 0.15 -18.34
CA ASN A 56 6.66 -0.36 -17.88
C ASN A 56 6.36 -1.75 -18.41
N PHE A 57 5.58 -2.51 -17.65
CA PHE A 57 5.12 -3.84 -18.00
C PHE A 57 3.69 -4.09 -17.49
N ILE A 58 3.02 -5.08 -18.09
CA ILE A 58 1.69 -5.50 -17.63
C ILE A 58 1.85 -6.46 -16.45
N LYS A 59 1.14 -6.16 -15.36
CA LYS A 59 1.12 -7.01 -14.17
C LYS A 59 0.44 -8.33 -14.45
N VAL A 60 1.16 -9.44 -14.27
CA VAL A 60 0.59 -10.78 -14.32
C VAL A 60 -0.08 -11.10 -12.99
N GLU A 61 -1.40 -11.21 -12.98
CA GLU A 61 -2.17 -11.49 -11.76
C GLU A 61 -3.39 -12.35 -12.05
N THR A 62 -3.86 -13.09 -11.03
CA THR A 62 -5.11 -13.85 -11.12
C THR A 62 -6.29 -12.95 -10.81
N THR A 63 -7.22 -12.83 -11.75
CA THR A 63 -8.47 -12.08 -11.59
C THR A 63 -9.66 -13.02 -11.61
N ILE A 64 -10.73 -12.69 -10.86
CA ILE A 64 -11.98 -13.46 -10.88
C ILE A 64 -12.87 -13.02 -12.03
N ARG A 65 -12.74 -11.77 -12.45
CA ARG A 65 -13.51 -11.17 -13.55
C ARG A 65 -12.53 -10.61 -14.57
N ASN A 66 -12.99 -10.45 -15.82
CA ASN A 66 -12.23 -9.69 -16.81
C ASN A 66 -12.10 -8.25 -16.33
N THR A 67 -10.89 -7.79 -16.16
CA THR A 67 -10.53 -6.43 -15.79
C THR A 67 -9.48 -5.91 -16.76
N ASP A 68 -9.39 -4.59 -16.90
CA ASP A 68 -8.32 -3.98 -17.67
C ASP A 68 -6.96 -4.40 -17.11
N PRO A 69 -5.99 -4.74 -17.97
CA PRO A 69 -4.64 -5.05 -17.53
C PRO A 69 -4.03 -3.89 -16.76
N ARG A 70 -3.41 -4.18 -15.61
CA ARG A 70 -2.73 -3.15 -14.82
C ARG A 70 -1.33 -2.90 -15.33
N ASN A 71 -1.06 -1.67 -15.73
CA ASN A 71 0.27 -1.23 -16.16
C ASN A 71 1.11 -0.87 -14.94
N ILE A 72 2.29 -1.47 -14.81
CA ILE A 72 3.24 -1.17 -13.74
C ILE A 72 4.40 -0.39 -14.35
N SER A 73 4.68 0.75 -13.74
CA SER A 73 5.73 1.70 -14.14
C SER A 73 6.70 1.89 -12.99
N PRO A 74 7.64 0.95 -12.78
CA PRO A 74 8.52 0.96 -11.63
C PRO A 74 9.51 2.14 -11.68
N THR A 75 9.94 2.59 -10.52
CA THR A 75 11.05 3.56 -10.42
C THR A 75 12.31 2.97 -11.04
N ASP A 76 13.07 3.79 -11.77
CA ASP A 76 14.40 3.42 -12.27
C ASP A 76 15.33 2.97 -11.13
N GLN A 77 16.18 1.99 -11.40
CA GLN A 77 17.06 1.41 -10.38
C GLN A 77 18.01 2.43 -9.75
N GLY A 78 18.49 3.40 -10.53
CA GLY A 78 19.35 4.48 -10.02
C GLY A 78 18.62 5.35 -8.98
N LEU A 79 17.40 5.78 -9.29
CA LEU A 79 16.57 6.54 -8.35
C LEU A 79 16.06 5.65 -7.19
N MET A 80 15.81 4.37 -7.46
CA MET A 80 15.38 3.41 -6.46
C MET A 80 16.40 3.19 -5.35
N VAL A 81 17.69 3.12 -5.66
CA VAL A 81 18.76 2.94 -4.65
C VAL A 81 18.99 4.18 -3.79
N LEU A 82 18.50 5.34 -4.22
CA LEU A 82 18.53 6.60 -3.49
C LEU A 82 17.28 6.74 -2.60
N LEU A 83 16.11 6.71 -3.22
CA LEU A 83 14.83 6.88 -2.53
C LEU A 83 14.43 5.66 -1.68
N GLY A 84 14.86 4.46 -2.05
CA GLY A 84 14.44 3.24 -1.37
C GLY A 84 14.70 3.25 0.14
N PRO A 85 15.93 3.53 0.62
CA PRO A 85 16.22 3.68 2.04
C PRO A 85 15.40 4.77 2.74
N VAL A 86 15.19 5.91 2.06
CA VAL A 86 14.41 7.04 2.57
C VAL A 86 12.95 6.66 2.72
N ILE A 87 12.33 6.11 1.68
CA ILE A 87 10.93 5.67 1.73
C ILE A 87 10.74 4.50 2.71
N ALA A 88 11.72 3.60 2.82
CA ALA A 88 11.62 2.48 3.76
C ALA A 88 11.58 2.92 5.23
N ALA A 89 12.24 4.02 5.58
CA ALA A 89 12.13 4.59 6.92
C ALA A 89 10.74 5.20 7.14
N ILE A 90 10.16 5.88 6.14
CA ILE A 90 8.78 6.36 6.19
C ILE A 90 7.80 5.18 6.31
N ASP A 91 7.95 4.12 5.51
CA ASP A 91 7.11 2.91 5.59
C ASP A 91 7.17 2.28 6.99
N LYS A 92 8.36 2.19 7.58
CA LYS A 92 8.54 1.64 8.93
C LYS A 92 7.86 2.50 9.99
N ALA A 93 8.02 3.81 9.90
CA ALA A 93 7.36 4.74 10.83
C ALA A 93 5.82 4.75 10.65
N ALA A 94 5.32 4.48 9.45
CA ALA A 94 3.88 4.37 9.19
C ALA A 94 3.21 3.22 9.97
N HIS A 95 3.96 2.19 10.41
CA HIS A 95 3.43 1.14 11.28
C HIS A 95 2.97 1.68 12.65
N GLU A 96 3.63 2.72 13.16
CA GLU A 96 3.28 3.39 14.41
C GLU A 96 2.13 4.39 14.24
N CYS A 97 1.83 4.79 13.01
CA CYS A 97 0.78 5.75 12.72
C CYS A 97 -0.60 5.18 13.11
N PRO A 98 -1.42 5.90 13.90
CA PRO A 98 -2.65 5.35 14.47
C PRO A 98 -3.75 5.04 13.43
N TYR A 99 -3.71 5.65 12.25
CA TYR A 99 -4.69 5.41 11.18
C TYR A 99 -4.16 4.58 10.00
N MET A 100 -2.89 4.21 9.99
CA MET A 100 -2.31 3.32 8.98
C MET A 100 -2.36 1.87 9.45
N VAL A 101 -2.69 0.95 8.54
CA VAL A 101 -2.71 -0.49 8.84
C VAL A 101 -1.72 -1.30 8.01
N LYS A 102 -1.02 -0.66 7.09
CA LYS A 102 0.00 -1.30 6.24
C LYS A 102 1.09 -1.95 7.07
N GLY A 103 1.45 -3.18 6.72
CA GLY A 103 2.57 -3.90 7.33
C GLY A 103 2.29 -4.49 8.72
N LEU A 104 1.09 -4.32 9.25
CA LEU A 104 0.68 -4.92 10.52
C LEU A 104 0.36 -6.42 10.34
N SER A 105 0.61 -7.22 11.40
CA SER A 105 0.08 -8.58 11.44
C SER A 105 -1.46 -8.56 11.48
N PRO A 106 -2.14 -9.68 11.13
CA PRO A 106 -3.59 -9.75 11.24
C PRO A 106 -4.10 -9.34 12.62
N GLU A 107 -3.46 -9.79 13.69
CA GLU A 107 -3.84 -9.49 15.07
C GLU A 107 -3.62 -8.02 15.43
N GLN A 108 -2.50 -7.43 15.00
CA GLN A 108 -2.22 -6.01 15.22
C GLN A 108 -3.21 -5.13 14.46
N ARG A 109 -3.58 -5.53 13.24
CA ARG A 109 -4.59 -4.83 12.44
C ARG A 109 -5.96 -4.90 13.12
N ASP A 110 -6.42 -6.07 13.51
CA ASP A 110 -7.69 -6.29 14.18
C ASP A 110 -7.77 -5.48 15.48
N GLN A 111 -6.71 -5.47 16.28
CA GLN A 111 -6.62 -4.65 17.48
C GLN A 111 -6.73 -3.14 17.16
N LYS A 112 -6.04 -2.67 16.13
CA LYS A 112 -6.12 -1.26 15.69
C LYS A 112 -7.52 -0.90 15.20
N LEU A 113 -8.16 -1.77 14.41
CA LEU A 113 -9.52 -1.60 13.91
C LEU A 113 -10.57 -1.61 15.02
N SER A 114 -10.28 -2.15 16.20
CA SER A 114 -11.22 -2.17 17.33
C SER A 114 -11.64 -0.77 17.81
N ARG A 115 -10.94 0.28 17.38
CA ARG A 115 -11.41 1.65 17.57
C ARG A 115 -12.73 1.96 16.84
N LEU A 116 -13.14 1.16 15.85
CA LEU A 116 -14.45 1.28 15.21
C LEU A 116 -15.61 1.11 16.20
N LEU A 117 -15.41 0.36 17.30
CA LEU A 117 -16.41 0.16 18.33
C LEU A 117 -16.79 1.45 19.09
N GLU A 118 -16.00 2.52 18.93
CA GLU A 118 -16.31 3.83 19.49
C GLU A 118 -17.37 4.60 18.69
N PHE A 119 -17.74 4.13 17.48
CA PHE A 119 -18.62 4.82 16.53
C PHE A 119 -19.91 4.04 16.28
N ASP A 120 -20.93 4.73 15.78
CA ASP A 120 -22.28 4.19 15.53
C ASP A 120 -22.72 4.31 14.06
N ALA A 121 -21.83 4.84 13.19
CA ALA A 121 -22.04 4.91 11.76
C ALA A 121 -20.70 4.77 11.02
N PHE A 122 -20.76 4.21 9.80
CA PHE A 122 -19.56 3.83 9.07
C PHE A 122 -19.67 4.17 7.59
N ALA A 123 -18.52 4.40 6.96
CA ALA A 123 -18.44 4.58 5.51
C ALA A 123 -17.16 3.92 4.96
N ASP A 124 -17.29 3.47 3.72
CA ASP A 124 -16.20 3.01 2.87
C ASP A 124 -16.05 3.95 1.68
N ILE A 125 -14.81 4.26 1.33
CA ILE A 125 -14.46 5.08 0.17
C ILE A 125 -13.61 4.25 -0.77
N ASP A 126 -14.09 4.06 -2.00
CA ASP A 126 -13.36 3.47 -3.13
C ASP A 126 -13.01 4.58 -4.13
N PHE A 127 -11.72 4.84 -4.32
CA PHE A 127 -11.24 5.82 -5.29
C PHE A 127 -11.22 5.23 -6.70
N ASP A 128 -11.85 5.90 -7.65
CA ASP A 128 -11.76 5.50 -9.05
C ASP A 128 -10.41 5.90 -9.63
N ARG A 129 -9.59 4.88 -9.95
CA ARG A 129 -8.26 5.06 -10.58
C ARG A 129 -7.39 6.10 -9.86
N LEU A 130 -7.23 5.98 -8.55
CA LEU A 130 -6.51 6.92 -7.71
C LEU A 130 -5.15 7.34 -8.29
N ASP A 131 -4.29 6.38 -8.67
CA ASP A 131 -2.96 6.69 -9.23
C ASP A 131 -3.03 7.67 -10.41
N LYS A 132 -4.04 7.53 -11.27
CA LYS A 132 -4.25 8.42 -12.41
C LYS A 132 -4.74 9.80 -12.01
N SER A 133 -5.46 9.89 -10.89
CA SER A 133 -6.11 11.12 -10.41
C SER A 133 -5.21 11.96 -9.51
N ILE A 134 -4.13 11.38 -8.96
CA ILE A 134 -3.12 12.13 -8.20
C ILE A 134 -2.29 12.95 -9.17
N ASP A 135 -2.51 14.27 -9.17
CA ASP A 135 -1.82 15.23 -10.02
C ASP A 135 -0.55 15.81 -9.36
N GLU A 136 0.15 16.67 -10.09
CA GLU A 136 1.37 17.32 -9.60
C GLU A 136 1.11 18.15 -8.33
N MET A 137 -0.05 18.81 -8.24
CA MET A 137 -0.39 19.64 -7.08
C MET A 137 -0.52 18.78 -5.82
N LEU A 138 -1.23 17.66 -5.88
CA LEU A 138 -1.38 16.73 -4.77
C LEU A 138 -0.03 16.11 -4.37
N GLN A 139 0.80 15.73 -5.35
CA GLN A 139 2.15 15.21 -5.06
C GLN A 139 3.02 16.26 -4.35
N ARG A 140 3.02 17.53 -4.82
CA ARG A 140 3.80 18.60 -4.19
C ARG A 140 3.30 18.95 -2.79
N VAL A 141 1.98 19.06 -2.62
CA VAL A 141 1.38 19.47 -1.34
C VAL A 141 1.47 18.37 -0.30
N VAL A 142 1.12 17.13 -0.67
CA VAL A 142 1.01 16.03 0.30
C VAL A 142 2.32 15.28 0.42
N GLU A 143 2.85 14.76 -0.69
CA GLU A 143 3.98 13.83 -0.64
C GLU A 143 5.30 14.51 -0.36
N ILE A 144 5.58 15.61 -1.07
CA ILE A 144 6.75 16.43 -0.80
C ILE A 144 6.62 17.11 0.57
N GLY A 145 5.41 17.53 0.96
CA GLY A 145 5.11 17.99 2.31
C GLY A 145 5.43 16.97 3.38
N HIS A 146 5.00 15.71 3.23
CA HIS A 146 5.35 14.62 4.12
C HIS A 146 6.88 14.37 4.19
N MET A 147 7.55 14.38 3.03
CA MET A 147 9.00 14.19 2.97
C MET A 147 9.75 15.27 3.75
N ARG A 148 9.39 16.53 3.54
CA ARG A 148 9.97 17.68 4.24
C ARG A 148 9.73 17.62 5.75
N HIS A 149 8.54 17.22 6.16
CA HIS A 149 8.20 17.09 7.57
C HIS A 149 8.96 15.94 8.22
N ALA A 150 8.93 14.76 7.60
CA ALA A 150 9.57 13.55 8.12
C ALA A 150 11.09 13.73 8.32
N TYR A 151 11.73 14.46 7.43
CA TYR A 151 13.18 14.69 7.45
C TYR A 151 13.59 16.14 7.75
N SER A 152 12.72 16.91 8.39
CA SER A 152 12.96 18.35 8.66
C SER A 152 14.26 18.62 9.42
N GLU A 153 14.68 17.68 10.27
CA GLU A 153 15.91 17.78 11.06
C GLU A 153 17.14 17.12 10.39
N HIS A 154 16.94 16.46 9.24
CA HIS A 154 18.02 15.77 8.54
C HIS A 154 18.78 16.72 7.60
N ALA A 155 20.12 16.68 7.63
CA ALA A 155 20.97 17.56 6.82
C ALA A 155 20.67 17.44 5.31
N ASP A 156 20.34 16.26 4.83
CA ASP A 156 20.04 15.96 3.42
C ASP A 156 18.56 16.06 3.05
N CYS A 157 17.72 16.67 3.88
CA CYS A 157 16.26 16.80 3.59
C CYS A 157 16.01 17.40 2.21
N GLY A 158 16.72 18.47 1.84
CA GLY A 158 16.62 19.09 0.51
C GLY A 158 16.93 18.12 -0.63
N LEU A 159 17.93 17.27 -0.47
CA LEU A 159 18.32 16.26 -1.44
C LEU A 159 17.24 15.16 -1.58
N PHE A 160 16.64 14.71 -0.48
CA PHE A 160 15.55 13.72 -0.52
C PHE A 160 14.32 14.27 -1.24
N VAL A 161 14.01 15.54 -1.02
CA VAL A 161 12.94 16.24 -1.74
C VAL A 161 13.26 16.31 -3.24
N GLU A 162 14.48 16.69 -3.62
CA GLU A 162 14.91 16.72 -5.01
C GLU A 162 14.76 15.35 -5.69
N TRP A 163 15.17 14.26 -5.04
CA TRP A 163 15.00 12.92 -5.57
C TRP A 163 13.53 12.54 -5.76
N LEU A 164 12.65 12.97 -4.86
CA LEU A 164 11.21 12.74 -5.01
C LEU A 164 10.63 13.60 -6.15
N GLU A 165 11.11 14.83 -6.33
CA GLU A 165 10.71 15.71 -7.43
C GLU A 165 11.09 15.15 -8.81
N PHE A 166 12.16 14.37 -8.91
CA PHE A 166 12.49 13.62 -10.14
C PHE A 166 11.38 12.63 -10.54
N CYS A 167 10.57 12.15 -9.59
CA CYS A 167 9.42 11.30 -9.89
C CYS A 167 8.25 12.02 -10.54
N LEU A 168 8.16 13.36 -10.43
CA LEU A 168 7.05 14.15 -10.98
C LEU A 168 7.00 14.11 -12.52
N THR A 169 8.14 13.96 -13.15
CA THR A 169 8.24 13.83 -14.61
C THR A 169 9.06 12.61 -14.98
N SER A 170 8.53 11.75 -15.80
CA SER A 170 9.26 10.58 -16.29
C SER A 170 8.96 10.27 -17.74
N GLN A 171 9.98 9.73 -18.40
CA GLN A 171 9.87 9.17 -19.72
C GLN A 171 9.68 7.66 -19.61
N GLY A 172 8.63 7.14 -20.19
CA GLY A 172 8.36 5.71 -20.18
C GLY A 172 8.60 5.07 -21.55
N ILE A 173 8.95 3.79 -21.51
CA ILE A 173 9.02 2.92 -22.69
C ILE A 173 8.45 1.55 -22.32
N ASN A 174 7.60 0.99 -23.16
CA ASN A 174 7.10 -0.36 -23.00
C ASN A 174 7.92 -1.39 -23.83
N ASP A 175 7.61 -2.68 -23.64
CA ASP A 175 8.30 -3.77 -24.34
C ASP A 175 8.10 -3.74 -25.87
N LEU A 176 7.10 -3.01 -26.38
CA LEU A 176 6.84 -2.78 -27.79
C LEU A 176 7.59 -1.56 -28.34
N GLY A 177 8.38 -0.87 -27.51
CA GLY A 177 9.14 0.32 -27.93
C GLY A 177 8.31 1.61 -27.95
N VAL A 178 7.04 1.60 -27.50
CA VAL A 178 6.22 2.81 -27.40
C VAL A 178 6.74 3.69 -26.29
N LYS A 179 7.09 4.92 -26.63
CA LYS A 179 7.60 5.94 -25.70
C LYS A 179 6.46 6.88 -25.30
N TYR A 180 6.50 7.33 -24.04
CA TYR A 180 5.55 8.29 -23.50
C TYR A 180 6.21 9.17 -22.44
N VAL A 181 5.61 10.32 -22.17
CA VAL A 181 6.03 11.21 -21.08
C VAL A 181 4.86 11.37 -20.11
N ILE A 182 5.14 11.26 -18.84
CA ILE A 182 4.19 11.52 -17.75
C ILE A 182 4.66 12.74 -16.96
N HIS A 183 3.74 13.67 -16.75
CA HIS A 183 3.93 14.81 -15.87
C HIS A 183 2.93 14.78 -14.74
N GLY A 184 3.42 14.90 -13.50
CA GLY A 184 2.60 15.10 -12.32
C GLY A 184 1.56 14.01 -12.08
N GLN A 185 1.79 12.80 -12.54
CA GLN A 185 0.90 11.66 -12.32
C GLN A 185 1.57 10.60 -11.48
N ARG A 186 0.84 10.01 -10.53
CA ARG A 186 1.30 8.84 -9.78
C ARG A 186 1.52 7.66 -10.72
N ARG A 187 2.65 7.03 -10.62
CA ARG A 187 2.93 5.75 -11.32
C ARG A 187 2.66 4.59 -10.38
N SER A 188 1.84 3.66 -10.84
CA SER A 188 1.72 2.35 -10.18
C SER A 188 3.06 1.62 -10.29
N GLY A 189 3.78 1.45 -9.19
CA GLY A 189 5.09 0.79 -9.14
C GLY A 189 6.24 1.67 -8.65
N ASP A 190 6.00 2.95 -8.35
CA ASP A 190 6.90 3.73 -7.53
C ASP A 190 7.02 3.09 -6.14
N ASN A 191 8.22 3.11 -5.57
CA ASN A 191 8.47 2.51 -4.25
C ASN A 191 7.70 3.18 -3.10
N HIS A 192 7.18 4.38 -3.32
CA HIS A 192 6.39 5.15 -2.37
C HIS A 192 4.87 5.12 -2.64
N THR A 193 4.40 4.48 -3.72
CA THR A 193 2.98 4.51 -4.16
C THR A 193 2.01 4.18 -3.01
N SER A 194 2.19 3.06 -2.33
CA SER A 194 1.23 2.62 -1.31
C SER A 194 1.13 3.58 -0.12
N THR A 195 2.27 4.03 0.41
CA THR A 195 2.29 4.87 1.61
C THR A 195 1.83 6.29 1.31
N PHE A 196 2.26 6.85 0.19
CA PHE A 196 1.82 8.20 -0.17
C PHE A 196 0.41 8.24 -0.75
N ASN A 197 -0.07 7.17 -1.40
CA ASN A 197 -1.50 7.07 -1.71
C ASN A 197 -2.34 7.14 -0.43
N ALA A 198 -1.98 6.39 0.61
CA ALA A 198 -2.65 6.49 1.90
C ALA A 198 -2.55 7.90 2.52
N GLY A 199 -1.41 8.59 2.35
CA GLY A 199 -1.24 9.98 2.75
C GLY A 199 -2.17 10.95 2.00
N VAL A 200 -2.26 10.82 0.68
CA VAL A 200 -3.19 11.62 -0.16
C VAL A 200 -4.64 11.35 0.22
N CYS A 201 -5.01 10.08 0.39
CA CYS A 201 -6.36 9.70 0.80
C CYS A 201 -6.70 10.25 2.18
N ARG A 202 -5.77 10.14 3.16
CA ARG A 202 -5.96 10.73 4.50
C ARG A 202 -6.13 12.24 4.43
N PHE A 203 -5.30 12.92 3.65
CA PHE A 203 -5.41 14.37 3.47
C PHE A 203 -6.77 14.77 2.86
N ALA A 204 -7.22 14.07 1.82
CA ALA A 204 -8.50 14.36 1.17
C ALA A 204 -9.69 14.19 2.14
N VAL A 205 -9.70 13.10 2.92
CA VAL A 205 -10.74 12.88 3.93
C VAL A 205 -10.65 13.90 5.05
N TRP A 206 -9.44 14.18 5.56
CA TRP A 206 -9.26 15.21 6.60
C TRP A 206 -9.77 16.58 6.14
N MET A 207 -9.51 16.99 4.91
CA MET A 207 -10.03 18.24 4.36
C MET A 207 -11.56 18.32 4.46
N CYS A 208 -12.26 17.21 4.27
CA CYS A 208 -13.72 17.14 4.38
C CYS A 208 -14.20 17.13 5.84
N PHE A 209 -13.41 16.55 6.75
CA PHE A 209 -13.82 16.32 8.15
C PHE A 209 -13.24 17.34 9.14
N ARG A 210 -12.35 18.23 8.73
CA ARG A 210 -11.61 19.15 9.61
C ARG A 210 -12.48 20.07 10.49
N HIS A 211 -13.75 20.23 10.17
CA HIS A 211 -14.72 21.02 10.94
C HIS A 211 -15.58 20.18 11.87
N ILE A 212 -15.42 18.85 11.85
CA ILE A 212 -16.07 17.92 12.75
C ILE A 212 -15.11 17.67 13.92
N PRO A 213 -15.59 17.64 15.18
CA PRO A 213 -14.76 17.34 16.33
C PRO A 213 -13.96 16.04 16.12
N ALA A 214 -12.67 16.06 16.47
CA ALA A 214 -11.75 14.95 16.18
C ALA A 214 -12.15 13.63 16.90
N GLU A 215 -12.87 13.72 18.02
CA GLU A 215 -13.43 12.59 18.75
C GLU A 215 -14.66 11.96 18.12
N ASP A 216 -15.30 12.67 17.17
CA ASP A 216 -16.54 12.20 16.54
C ASP A 216 -16.31 11.45 15.22
N TRP A 217 -15.06 11.27 14.78
CA TRP A 217 -14.71 10.50 13.59
C TRP A 217 -13.31 9.90 13.64
N TRP A 218 -13.10 8.83 12.87
CA TRP A 218 -11.79 8.21 12.68
C TRP A 218 -11.70 7.51 11.33
N THR A 219 -10.49 7.33 10.84
CA THR A 219 -10.26 6.64 9.57
C THR A 219 -9.11 5.64 9.67
N PHE A 220 -9.19 4.58 8.87
CA PHE A 220 -8.10 3.64 8.65
C PHE A 220 -7.75 3.59 7.17
N HIS A 221 -6.47 3.46 6.87
CA HIS A 221 -5.94 3.55 5.51
C HIS A 221 -4.94 2.43 5.21
N GLU A 222 -5.08 1.81 4.01
CA GLU A 222 -4.06 0.99 3.39
C GLU A 222 -4.04 1.26 1.87
N GLY A 223 -3.10 2.12 1.40
CA GLY A 223 -3.11 2.60 0.03
C GLY A 223 -4.36 3.44 -0.26
N ASP A 224 -5.18 2.98 -1.21
CA ASP A 224 -6.45 3.55 -1.63
C ASP A 224 -7.67 3.04 -0.86
N ASP A 225 -7.53 1.95 -0.10
CA ASP A 225 -8.59 1.45 0.77
C ASP A 225 -8.76 2.33 2.01
N ILE A 226 -9.97 2.83 2.26
CA ILE A 226 -10.32 3.66 3.43
C ILE A 226 -11.56 3.13 4.11
N LEU A 227 -11.47 3.03 5.43
CA LEU A 227 -12.59 2.73 6.31
C LEU A 227 -12.78 3.88 7.30
N ILE A 228 -14.01 4.38 7.43
CA ILE A 228 -14.38 5.50 8.29
C ILE A 228 -15.38 5.05 9.33
N GLY A 229 -15.10 5.36 10.61
CA GLY A 229 -16.08 5.35 11.71
C GLY A 229 -16.41 6.78 12.10
N TYR A 230 -17.68 7.07 12.38
CA TYR A 230 -18.10 8.40 12.78
C TYR A 230 -19.37 8.36 13.64
N ARG A 231 -19.70 9.46 14.34
CA ARG A 231 -20.96 9.61 15.06
C ARG A 231 -22.08 9.93 14.07
N SER A 232 -23.16 9.17 14.10
CA SER A 232 -24.30 9.24 13.18
C SER A 232 -24.94 10.63 13.07
N LYS A 233 -24.86 11.45 14.13
CA LYS A 233 -25.31 12.85 14.13
C LYS A 233 -24.66 13.71 13.03
N TRP A 234 -23.50 13.29 12.50
CA TRP A 234 -22.75 14.00 11.46
C TRP A 234 -22.99 13.48 10.05
N ARG A 235 -23.87 12.48 9.89
CA ARG A 235 -24.10 11.77 8.61
C ARG A 235 -24.30 12.74 7.43
N ASP A 236 -25.29 13.61 7.54
CA ASP A 236 -25.68 14.52 6.44
C ASP A 236 -24.54 15.49 6.10
N GLN A 237 -23.85 16.01 7.13
CA GLN A 237 -22.70 16.91 6.94
C GLN A 237 -21.53 16.20 6.26
N ILE A 238 -21.25 14.96 6.65
CA ILE A 238 -20.18 14.13 6.07
C ILE A 238 -20.49 13.82 4.61
N GLU A 239 -21.72 13.44 4.31
CA GLU A 239 -22.14 13.15 2.93
C GLU A 239 -21.94 14.34 2.01
N VAL A 240 -22.35 15.53 2.45
CA VAL A 240 -22.12 16.79 1.71
C VAL A 240 -20.61 17.08 1.59
N ASN A 241 -19.87 17.01 2.69
CA ASN A 241 -18.44 17.36 2.68
C ASN A 241 -17.62 16.45 1.78
N LEU A 242 -17.93 15.15 1.71
CA LEU A 242 -17.20 14.20 0.87
C LEU A 242 -17.35 14.49 -0.63
N THR A 243 -18.41 15.21 -1.03
CA THR A 243 -18.53 15.66 -2.43
C THR A 243 -17.39 16.63 -2.82
N TYR A 244 -16.82 17.35 -1.86
CA TYR A 244 -15.70 18.27 -2.10
C TYR A 244 -14.38 17.59 -2.45
N ILE A 245 -14.26 16.27 -2.27
CA ILE A 245 -13.11 15.51 -2.76
C ILE A 245 -12.93 15.68 -4.27
N SER A 246 -14.02 15.86 -5.01
CA SER A 246 -13.98 16.14 -6.45
C SER A 246 -13.24 17.43 -6.82
N LEU A 247 -13.16 18.41 -5.91
CA LEU A 247 -12.40 19.64 -6.11
C LEU A 247 -10.87 19.41 -6.11
N LEU A 248 -10.44 18.28 -5.57
CA LEU A 248 -9.04 17.82 -5.62
C LEU A 248 -8.76 17.00 -6.90
N GLY A 249 -9.70 16.90 -7.84
CA GLY A 249 -9.58 16.07 -9.04
C GLY A 249 -9.77 14.57 -8.78
N LEU A 250 -10.17 14.18 -7.56
CA LEU A 250 -10.36 12.78 -7.16
C LEU A 250 -11.84 12.39 -7.32
N SER A 251 -12.06 11.18 -7.85
CA SER A 251 -13.40 10.59 -7.99
C SER A 251 -13.56 9.43 -7.01
N ILE A 252 -14.67 9.40 -6.29
CA ILE A 252 -14.95 8.42 -5.25
C ILE A 252 -16.30 7.76 -5.42
N LYS A 253 -16.39 6.51 -4.96
CA LYS A 253 -17.64 5.81 -4.68
C LYS A 253 -17.77 5.70 -3.17
N LEU A 254 -18.94 6.00 -2.66
CA LEU A 254 -19.24 6.02 -1.23
C LEU A 254 -20.25 4.93 -0.89
N THR A 255 -19.95 4.20 0.17
CA THR A 255 -20.91 3.27 0.78
C THR A 255 -21.07 3.66 2.24
N PHE A 256 -22.29 3.95 2.65
CA PHE A 256 -22.62 4.29 4.02
C PHE A 256 -23.44 3.18 4.66
N VAL A 257 -23.07 2.80 5.87
CA VAL A 257 -23.76 1.73 6.62
C VAL A 257 -23.87 2.07 8.12
N ASN A 258 -24.74 1.35 8.82
CA ASN A 258 -24.93 1.49 10.27
C ASN A 258 -24.15 0.42 11.07
N SER A 259 -23.53 -0.54 10.41
CA SER A 259 -22.65 -1.53 11.01
C SER A 259 -21.43 -1.76 10.13
N PHE A 260 -20.23 -1.73 10.71
CA PHE A 260 -18.98 -2.03 9.99
C PHE A 260 -18.92 -3.47 9.47
N GLU A 261 -19.73 -4.38 10.01
CA GLU A 261 -19.83 -5.76 9.53
C GLU A 261 -20.38 -5.86 8.09
N GLN A 262 -21.02 -4.78 7.60
CA GLN A 262 -21.51 -4.69 6.22
C GLN A 262 -20.44 -4.23 5.24
N LEU A 263 -19.26 -3.84 5.74
CA LEU A 263 -18.16 -3.34 4.93
C LEU A 263 -17.05 -4.39 4.75
N SER A 264 -16.25 -4.19 3.73
CA SER A 264 -14.99 -4.89 3.55
C SER A 264 -13.84 -3.88 3.51
N PHE A 265 -12.76 -4.22 4.17
CA PHE A 265 -11.54 -3.40 4.20
C PHE A 265 -10.33 -4.25 3.82
N CYS A 266 -9.54 -3.82 2.84
CA CYS A 266 -8.41 -4.59 2.28
C CYS A 266 -8.82 -6.01 1.84
N GLY A 267 -10.04 -6.17 1.29
CA GLY A 267 -10.58 -7.44 0.83
C GLY A 267 -10.94 -8.42 1.95
N ARG A 268 -11.15 -7.92 3.17
CA ARG A 268 -11.57 -8.70 4.34
C ARG A 268 -12.88 -8.13 4.90
N TYR A 269 -13.78 -8.99 5.32
CA TYR A 269 -14.96 -8.62 6.09
C TYR A 269 -14.63 -8.50 7.56
N LEU A 270 -15.35 -7.63 8.26
CA LEU A 270 -15.15 -7.34 9.67
C LEU A 270 -16.30 -7.91 10.50
N TYR A 271 -16.04 -8.27 11.75
CA TYR A 271 -17.05 -8.67 12.73
C TYR A 271 -16.53 -8.39 14.14
N GLU A 272 -17.45 -8.28 15.10
CA GLU A 272 -17.07 -8.13 16.51
C GLU A 272 -17.04 -9.50 17.20
N ASP A 273 -15.98 -9.78 17.92
CA ASP A 273 -15.91 -10.90 18.87
C ASP A 273 -15.36 -10.40 20.23
N ARG A 274 -16.22 -10.44 21.24
CA ARG A 274 -15.87 -10.10 22.64
C ARG A 274 -15.19 -8.74 22.83
N GLY A 275 -15.69 -7.72 22.13
CA GLY A 275 -15.16 -6.35 22.24
C GLY A 275 -13.90 -6.10 21.41
N VAL A 276 -13.58 -6.99 20.47
CA VAL A 276 -12.47 -6.82 19.52
C VAL A 276 -13.04 -6.95 18.10
N VAL A 277 -12.64 -6.04 17.23
CA VAL A 277 -12.92 -6.17 15.80
C VAL A 277 -11.98 -7.21 15.21
N CYS A 278 -12.55 -8.24 14.62
CA CYS A 278 -11.85 -9.32 13.93
C CYS A 278 -12.10 -9.24 12.44
N SER A 279 -11.21 -9.81 11.65
CA SER A 279 -11.36 -9.83 10.20
C SER A 279 -11.19 -11.23 9.61
N TYR A 280 -11.91 -11.49 8.50
CA TYR A 280 -11.76 -12.72 7.73
C TYR A 280 -11.78 -12.42 6.23
N ALA A 281 -10.97 -13.16 5.46
CA ALA A 281 -10.95 -13.01 4.01
C ALA A 281 -12.28 -13.45 3.39
N ASP A 282 -12.66 -12.86 2.25
CA ASP A 282 -13.79 -13.33 1.46
C ASP A 282 -13.57 -14.80 1.04
N PRO A 283 -14.36 -15.77 1.57
CA PRO A 283 -14.16 -17.18 1.25
C PRO A 283 -14.36 -17.50 -0.24
N TYR A 284 -15.31 -16.84 -0.89
CA TYR A 284 -15.60 -17.07 -2.32
C TYR A 284 -14.46 -16.57 -3.19
N ARG A 285 -13.98 -15.36 -2.92
CA ARG A 285 -12.82 -14.79 -3.62
C ARG A 285 -11.57 -15.63 -3.40
N THR A 286 -11.34 -16.12 -2.20
CA THR A 286 -10.19 -16.95 -1.87
C THR A 286 -10.26 -18.31 -2.55
N LEU A 287 -11.40 -19.01 -2.49
CA LEU A 287 -11.60 -20.30 -3.16
C LEU A 287 -11.44 -20.19 -4.67
N ALA A 288 -11.95 -19.11 -5.27
CA ALA A 288 -11.80 -18.87 -6.71
C ALA A 288 -10.34 -18.73 -7.17
N LYS A 289 -9.41 -18.34 -6.27
CA LYS A 289 -7.99 -18.10 -6.58
C LYS A 289 -7.02 -19.12 -5.99
N ILE A 290 -7.44 -19.91 -5.01
CA ILE A 290 -6.53 -20.77 -4.23
C ILE A 290 -5.81 -21.81 -5.09
N HIS A 291 -6.45 -22.28 -6.16
CA HIS A 291 -5.94 -23.30 -7.08
C HIS A 291 -5.09 -22.74 -8.22
N THR A 292 -4.94 -21.41 -8.35
CA THR A 292 -4.21 -20.76 -9.43
C THR A 292 -2.89 -20.17 -8.91
N SER A 293 -1.87 -20.11 -9.76
CA SER A 293 -0.61 -19.43 -9.47
C SER A 293 -0.08 -18.76 -10.73
N VAL A 294 0.44 -17.55 -10.58
CA VAL A 294 1.20 -16.86 -11.64
C VAL A 294 2.69 -17.22 -11.59
N THR A 295 3.16 -17.79 -10.48
CA THR A 295 4.53 -18.25 -10.33
C THR A 295 4.66 -19.62 -10.95
N PRO A 296 5.56 -19.83 -11.93
CA PRO A 296 5.84 -21.14 -12.46
C PRO A 296 6.53 -22.04 -11.43
N GLY A 297 6.18 -23.34 -11.42
CA GLY A 297 6.80 -24.29 -10.51
C GLY A 297 5.99 -25.55 -10.31
N ASP A 298 6.47 -26.40 -9.41
CA ASP A 298 5.79 -27.63 -9.00
C ASP A 298 4.47 -27.28 -8.27
N THR A 299 3.36 -27.75 -8.83
CA THR A 299 2.00 -27.43 -8.35
C THR A 299 1.76 -27.88 -6.90
N MET A 300 2.34 -29.00 -6.48
CA MET A 300 2.22 -29.49 -5.10
C MET A 300 2.95 -28.58 -4.11
N ILE A 301 4.14 -28.12 -4.47
CA ILE A 301 4.93 -27.19 -3.66
C ILE A 301 4.25 -25.83 -3.59
N LEU A 302 3.73 -25.31 -4.71
CA LEU A 302 3.01 -24.04 -4.75
C LEU A 302 1.72 -24.11 -3.94
N MET A 303 0.98 -25.20 -4.02
CA MET A 303 -0.22 -25.42 -3.20
C MET A 303 0.11 -25.48 -1.71
N LEU A 304 1.19 -26.21 -1.36
CA LEU A 304 1.66 -26.27 0.03
C LEU A 304 2.10 -24.90 0.56
N ALA A 305 2.83 -24.11 -0.22
CA ALA A 305 3.20 -22.75 0.15
C ALA A 305 1.97 -21.87 0.40
N LYS A 306 0.96 -21.93 -0.47
CA LYS A 306 -0.33 -21.25 -0.25
C LYS A 306 -1.04 -21.74 1.01
N ALA A 307 -1.07 -23.04 1.25
CA ALA A 307 -1.69 -23.61 2.45
C ALA A 307 -1.00 -23.10 3.73
N PHE A 308 0.32 -22.96 3.74
CA PHE A 308 1.05 -22.33 4.86
C PHE A 308 0.64 -20.88 5.04
N SER A 309 0.59 -20.09 3.95
CA SER A 309 0.18 -18.69 4.01
C SER A 309 -1.24 -18.55 4.58
N TYR A 310 -2.22 -19.24 4.03
CA TYR A 310 -3.61 -19.16 4.50
C TYR A 310 -3.79 -19.73 5.92
N ALA A 311 -3.05 -20.77 6.31
CA ALA A 311 -3.10 -21.28 7.67
C ALA A 311 -2.56 -20.27 8.71
N HIS A 312 -1.74 -19.30 8.27
CA HIS A 312 -1.24 -18.21 9.10
C HIS A 312 -2.19 -17.01 9.07
N THR A 313 -2.52 -16.50 7.87
CA THR A 313 -3.26 -15.25 7.71
C THR A 313 -4.78 -15.39 7.87
N ASP A 314 -5.32 -16.58 7.60
CA ASP A 314 -6.76 -16.85 7.48
C ASP A 314 -7.22 -18.05 8.31
N ARG A 315 -6.55 -18.31 9.44
CA ARG A 315 -6.86 -19.42 10.34
C ARG A 315 -8.33 -19.39 10.82
N SER A 316 -8.85 -18.21 11.08
CA SER A 316 -10.23 -17.97 11.54
C SER A 316 -11.22 -17.78 10.40
N THR A 317 -10.76 -17.65 9.15
CA THR A 317 -11.65 -17.50 8.00
C THR A 317 -12.46 -18.77 7.78
N PRO A 318 -13.82 -18.70 7.74
CA PRO A 318 -14.68 -19.86 7.52
C PRO A 318 -14.26 -20.65 6.28
N ILE A 319 -14.27 -21.98 6.38
CA ILE A 319 -13.86 -22.92 5.31
C ILE A 319 -12.36 -22.85 5.01
N ILE A 320 -11.81 -21.66 4.76
CA ILE A 320 -10.42 -21.47 4.30
C ILE A 320 -9.41 -21.96 5.35
N GLY A 321 -9.60 -21.60 6.62
CA GLY A 321 -8.69 -22.01 7.70
C GLY A 321 -8.58 -23.52 7.83
N VAL A 322 -9.72 -24.23 7.84
CA VAL A 322 -9.77 -25.70 7.90
C VAL A 322 -9.18 -26.32 6.63
N PHE A 323 -9.58 -25.83 5.45
CA PHE A 323 -9.05 -26.30 4.17
C PHE A 323 -7.51 -26.17 4.11
N ALA A 324 -6.99 -25.00 4.48
CA ALA A 324 -5.53 -24.76 4.49
C ALA A 324 -4.80 -25.72 5.44
N GLN A 325 -5.34 -25.99 6.62
CA GLN A 325 -4.73 -26.96 7.57
C GLN A 325 -4.74 -28.38 7.02
N VAL A 326 -5.85 -28.83 6.43
CA VAL A 326 -5.96 -30.16 5.86
C VAL A 326 -4.98 -30.33 4.70
N VAL A 327 -4.94 -29.38 3.76
CA VAL A 327 -4.02 -29.42 2.62
C VAL A 327 -2.57 -29.39 3.09
N ARG A 328 -2.23 -28.51 4.03
CA ARG A 328 -0.88 -28.43 4.62
C ARG A 328 -0.46 -29.78 5.21
N ASN A 329 -1.29 -30.36 6.08
CA ASN A 329 -0.95 -31.60 6.77
C ASN A 329 -0.78 -32.77 5.80
N ARG A 330 -1.60 -32.86 4.75
CA ARG A 330 -1.50 -33.89 3.73
C ARG A 330 -0.25 -33.74 2.87
N LEU A 331 -0.02 -32.53 2.32
CA LEU A 331 1.08 -32.31 1.39
C LEU A 331 2.46 -32.29 2.07
N LEU A 332 2.54 -31.97 3.37
CA LEU A 332 3.80 -32.10 4.13
C LEU A 332 4.37 -33.51 4.12
N GLN A 333 3.54 -34.55 3.98
CA GLN A 333 3.97 -35.95 3.91
C GLN A 333 4.51 -36.34 2.53
N GLU A 334 4.13 -35.57 1.48
CA GLU A 334 4.41 -35.89 0.08
C GLU A 334 5.52 -35.00 -0.51
N VAL A 335 5.79 -33.83 0.07
CA VAL A 335 6.70 -32.82 -0.49
C VAL A 335 8.05 -32.82 0.23
N ASN A 336 9.13 -32.77 -0.55
CA ASN A 336 10.49 -32.66 -0.01
C ASN A 336 10.69 -31.29 0.69
N PRO A 337 11.05 -31.26 1.99
CA PRO A 337 11.22 -30.03 2.78
C PRO A 337 12.22 -29.03 2.17
N SER A 338 13.31 -29.50 1.57
CA SER A 338 14.33 -28.63 0.95
C SER A 338 13.80 -27.87 -0.26
N ARG A 339 12.85 -28.45 -1.01
CA ARG A 339 12.18 -27.77 -2.12
C ARG A 339 11.16 -26.74 -1.63
N LEU A 340 10.45 -27.06 -0.55
CA LEU A 340 9.49 -26.14 0.07
C LEU A 340 10.19 -24.88 0.58
N ASN A 341 11.28 -24.99 1.33
CA ASN A 341 12.03 -23.85 1.85
C ASN A 341 12.49 -22.89 0.75
N ARG A 342 12.87 -23.44 -0.43
CA ARG A 342 13.26 -22.63 -1.59
C ARG A 342 12.10 -21.79 -2.16
N VAL A 343 10.85 -22.26 -2.04
CA VAL A 343 9.66 -21.52 -2.49
C VAL A 343 9.23 -20.50 -1.44
N LEU A 344 9.22 -20.89 -0.16
CA LEU A 344 8.85 -19.99 0.94
C LEU A 344 9.83 -18.81 1.11
N SER A 345 11.12 -19.01 0.81
CA SER A 345 12.13 -17.95 0.87
C SER A 345 12.06 -16.95 -0.31
N LYS A 346 11.22 -17.18 -1.30
CA LYS A 346 11.04 -16.32 -2.49
C LYS A 346 9.76 -15.46 -2.42
N ASN A 347 8.89 -15.72 -1.47
CA ASN A 347 7.64 -15.03 -1.19
C ASN A 347 7.72 -14.33 0.17
#